data_1f43e86e25a9fba25c59232cdc6904cb
#
_entry.id   1f43e86e25a9fba25c59232cdc6904cb
#
_cell.length_a   1.000
_cell.length_b   1.000
_cell.length_c   1.000
_cell.angle_alpha   90.00
_cell.angle_beta   90.00
_cell.angle_gamma   90.00
#
_symmetry.space_group_name_H-M   'P 1'
#
loop_
_entity.id
_entity.type
_entity.pdbx_description
1 polymer ?
#
loop_
_entity_poly.entity_id
_entity_poly.type
_entity_poly.pdbx_seq_one_letter_code
_entity_poly.pdbx_strand_id
1 'polypeptide(L)'
;MGRKMTARLLPLFGFLFLTAYLRSATADVVYTDYIRLVNSYLENVYSLSPYLHGDVLTRIPVNYLERIVNVRFFHYSTMFDMMLGAFFLALNAYLLGRYCEKKRLPVGVSALLILLVFSLNKWEMLTNGSGWVHFAAFVLFFCHYLSLDALLQKTGDRKAARRLLWLPSLTILFFAGPYCAIYALTAVLAELVIVLRFRRDFRQSALRVIAVLLPFGLYFISRSFSVEERHGATSESIFAVVRSRPLLLPRFFVRSFASTVIGQESAGSLPDFVFTLLGLSVLALYAIAFWRAAKLIEKERSMFPLCLIGSGFLNHMMVTASRWIFLRENYGMSSRYALQYQVGMLGLLLIFFLSVRESGTKRARRLAYGALLLFCLGNVLTTAHEIHMAPYRKENFVAMREVARNYAAESDETLVKTLSYHDAARIRKALRLLESKQLNVFYEKKE
;
A
#
# COMPACT_ATOMS: atom_id res chain seq x y z
N MET A 1 -15.18 9.71 -24.80
CA MET A 1 -14.47 8.47 -24.42
C MET A 1 -15.45 7.50 -23.74
N GLY A 2 -15.65 6.29 -24.25
CA GLY A 2 -16.59 5.33 -23.66
C GLY A 2 -16.05 4.71 -22.36
N ARG A 3 -16.92 4.20 -21.46
CA ARG A 3 -16.55 3.58 -20.18
C ARG A 3 -15.43 2.53 -20.31
N LYS A 4 -15.51 1.67 -21.35
CA LYS A 4 -14.49 0.65 -21.62
C LYS A 4 -13.11 1.26 -21.90
N MET A 5 -13.08 2.32 -22.69
CA MET A 5 -11.84 3.01 -23.06
C MET A 5 -11.23 3.72 -21.84
N THR A 6 -12.04 4.39 -21.00
CA THR A 6 -11.61 4.99 -19.74
C THR A 6 -10.94 3.95 -18.83
N ALA A 7 -11.59 2.79 -18.63
CA ALA A 7 -11.09 1.73 -17.76
C ALA A 7 -9.78 1.09 -18.26
N ARG A 8 -9.46 1.17 -19.56
CA ARG A 8 -8.25 0.58 -20.15
C ARG A 8 -7.12 1.59 -20.36
N LEU A 9 -7.43 2.77 -20.86
CA LEU A 9 -6.40 3.75 -21.25
C LEU A 9 -5.89 4.56 -20.06
N LEU A 10 -6.76 4.97 -19.11
CA LEU A 10 -6.30 5.75 -17.97
C LEU A 10 -5.27 5.02 -17.09
N PRO A 11 -5.38 3.71 -16.81
CA PRO A 11 -4.32 2.99 -16.12
C PRO A 11 -2.98 3.01 -16.86
N LEU A 12 -3.00 2.91 -18.20
CA LEU A 12 -1.79 3.01 -19.01
C LEU A 12 -1.16 4.42 -18.92
N PHE A 13 -1.98 5.47 -19.08
CA PHE A 13 -1.49 6.84 -18.90
C PHE A 13 -0.97 7.10 -17.48
N GLY A 14 -1.62 6.54 -16.46
CA GLY A 14 -1.14 6.60 -15.08
C GLY A 14 0.21 5.91 -14.89
N PHE A 15 0.42 4.77 -15.52
CA PHE A 15 1.72 4.09 -15.55
C PHE A 15 2.80 4.96 -16.20
N LEU A 16 2.51 5.56 -17.35
CA LEU A 16 3.44 6.45 -18.03
C LEU A 16 3.75 7.70 -17.20
N PHE A 17 2.75 8.28 -16.55
CA PHE A 17 2.91 9.40 -15.61
C PHE A 17 3.84 9.04 -14.46
N LEU A 18 3.62 7.91 -13.79
CA LEU A 18 4.49 7.45 -12.70
C LEU A 18 5.91 7.15 -13.19
N THR A 19 6.05 6.56 -14.38
CA THR A 19 7.36 6.34 -15.01
C THR A 19 8.13 7.65 -15.22
N ALA A 20 7.46 8.67 -15.73
CA ALA A 20 8.05 10.00 -15.91
C ALA A 20 8.44 10.61 -14.55
N TYR A 21 7.54 10.55 -13.57
CA TYR A 21 7.84 11.03 -12.20
C TYR A 21 9.03 10.33 -11.59
N LEU A 22 9.09 8.99 -11.61
CA LEU A 22 10.19 8.22 -11.04
C LEU A 22 11.54 8.60 -11.67
N ARG A 23 11.59 8.75 -12.99
CA ARG A 23 12.80 9.19 -13.70
C ARG A 23 13.23 10.60 -13.34
N SER A 24 12.29 11.50 -13.03
CA SER A 24 12.58 12.88 -12.63
C SER A 24 12.89 13.03 -11.14
N ALA A 25 12.47 12.09 -10.30
CA ALA A 25 12.57 12.19 -8.84
C ALA A 25 13.64 11.29 -8.22
N THR A 26 14.18 10.29 -8.96
CA THR A 26 15.09 9.29 -8.39
C THR A 26 16.33 9.04 -9.25
N ALA A 27 17.34 8.43 -8.65
CA ALA A 27 18.45 7.78 -9.33
C ALA A 27 18.59 6.35 -8.80
N ASP A 28 19.24 5.48 -9.59
CA ASP A 28 19.46 4.08 -9.21
C ASP A 28 20.54 3.99 -8.13
N VAL A 29 20.13 3.70 -6.89
CA VAL A 29 20.99 3.55 -5.73
C VAL A 29 20.32 2.74 -4.63
N VAL A 30 21.06 1.87 -3.97
CA VAL A 30 20.58 1.15 -2.78
C VAL A 30 20.67 2.05 -1.54
N TYR A 31 19.59 2.11 -0.75
CA TYR A 31 19.50 2.88 0.48
C TYR A 31 18.42 2.28 1.40
N THR A 32 18.36 2.68 2.66
CA THR A 32 17.35 2.26 3.64
C THR A 32 17.08 0.74 3.62
N ASP A 33 15.89 0.27 3.37
CA ASP A 33 15.53 -1.16 3.37
C ASP A 33 16.31 -2.01 2.37
N TYR A 34 16.84 -1.44 1.28
CA TYR A 34 17.69 -2.17 0.36
C TYR A 34 19.01 -2.66 0.99
N ILE A 35 19.58 -1.89 1.91
CA ILE A 35 20.81 -2.31 2.63
C ILE A 35 20.56 -3.65 3.34
N ARG A 36 19.39 -3.78 3.96
CA ARG A 36 18.98 -5.02 4.60
C ARG A 36 18.78 -6.14 3.59
N LEU A 37 18.08 -5.89 2.49
CA LEU A 37 17.81 -6.88 1.45
C LEU A 37 19.11 -7.39 0.80
N VAL A 38 20.07 -6.50 0.53
CA VAL A 38 21.39 -6.88 0.01
C VAL A 38 22.09 -7.81 0.99
N ASN A 39 22.17 -7.44 2.28
CA ASN A 39 22.85 -8.24 3.29
C ASN A 39 22.19 -9.59 3.54
N SER A 40 20.87 -9.67 3.40
CA SER A 40 20.11 -10.90 3.68
C SER A 40 20.14 -11.88 2.51
N TYR A 41 20.23 -11.41 1.26
CA TYR A 41 19.91 -12.27 0.12
C TYR A 41 20.93 -12.27 -1.01
N LEU A 42 21.70 -11.19 -1.19
CA LEU A 42 22.52 -11.06 -2.40
C LEU A 42 23.70 -12.03 -2.45
N GLU A 43 24.26 -12.40 -1.29
CA GLU A 43 25.39 -13.32 -1.22
C GLU A 43 25.03 -14.68 -1.85
N ASN A 44 23.84 -15.19 -1.55
CA ASN A 44 23.33 -16.49 -1.98
C ASN A 44 22.00 -16.37 -2.77
N VAL A 45 21.89 -15.36 -3.63
CA VAL A 45 20.64 -15.02 -4.34
C VAL A 45 20.05 -16.17 -5.16
N TYR A 46 20.88 -17.12 -5.60
CA TYR A 46 20.42 -18.30 -6.35
C TYR A 46 20.21 -19.54 -5.47
N SER A 47 20.43 -19.45 -4.16
CA SER A 47 20.19 -20.53 -3.20
C SER A 47 18.75 -20.49 -2.68
N LEU A 48 18.22 -21.65 -2.27
CA LEU A 48 16.92 -21.74 -1.59
C LEU A 48 17.02 -21.34 -0.10
N SER A 49 18.20 -21.32 0.49
CA SER A 49 18.41 -21.01 1.91
C SER A 49 17.81 -19.67 2.33
N PRO A 50 17.97 -18.54 1.58
CA PRO A 50 17.36 -17.27 1.95
C PRO A 50 15.83 -17.27 1.98
N TYR A 51 15.19 -18.20 1.27
CA TYR A 51 13.72 -18.32 1.30
C TYR A 51 13.19 -18.96 2.58
N LEU A 52 14.03 -19.75 3.24
CA LEU A 52 13.69 -20.47 4.47
C LEU A 52 14.02 -19.61 5.70
N HIS A 53 15.04 -18.78 5.62
CA HIS A 53 15.42 -17.86 6.69
C HIS A 53 14.73 -16.52 6.45
N GLY A 54 13.80 -16.17 7.33
CA GLY A 54 13.02 -14.93 7.19
C GLY A 54 13.90 -13.69 7.30
N ASP A 55 13.59 -12.68 6.51
CA ASP A 55 14.08 -11.33 6.74
C ASP A 55 13.45 -10.74 8.01
N VAL A 56 14.13 -9.76 8.53
CA VAL A 56 14.01 -9.18 9.86
C VAL A 56 12.59 -8.78 10.30
N LEU A 57 11.73 -8.28 9.45
CA LEU A 57 10.42 -7.77 9.88
C LEU A 57 9.23 -8.47 9.24
N THR A 58 9.34 -8.85 8.00
CA THR A 58 8.21 -9.40 7.24
C THR A 58 8.69 -10.39 6.20
N ARG A 59 8.19 -11.60 6.28
CA ARG A 59 8.50 -12.62 5.28
C ARG A 59 7.67 -12.38 4.02
N ILE A 60 8.34 -12.04 2.92
CA ILE A 60 7.71 -11.83 1.61
C ILE A 60 8.50 -12.60 0.55
N PRO A 61 8.25 -13.90 0.39
CA PRO A 61 9.06 -14.76 -0.49
C PRO A 61 9.15 -14.30 -1.94
N VAL A 62 8.11 -13.67 -2.48
CA VAL A 62 8.13 -13.19 -3.87
C VAL A 62 9.20 -12.09 -4.08
N ASN A 63 9.56 -11.36 -3.05
CA ASN A 63 10.61 -10.35 -3.12
C ASN A 63 11.99 -10.99 -3.40
N TYR A 64 12.20 -12.21 -2.96
CA TYR A 64 13.43 -12.96 -3.22
C TYR A 64 13.47 -13.54 -4.63
N LEU A 65 12.33 -14.07 -5.10
CA LEU A 65 12.21 -14.52 -6.49
C LEU A 65 12.46 -13.37 -7.47
N GLU A 66 11.93 -12.20 -7.16
CA GLU A 66 12.16 -11.01 -7.95
C GLU A 66 13.67 -10.62 -7.94
N ARG A 67 14.38 -10.72 -6.78
CA ARG A 67 15.83 -10.44 -6.72
C ARG A 67 16.64 -11.29 -7.69
N ILE A 68 16.29 -12.56 -7.93
CA ILE A 68 16.93 -13.40 -8.94
C ILE A 68 16.79 -12.77 -10.32
N VAL A 69 15.60 -12.32 -10.68
CA VAL A 69 15.32 -11.66 -11.97
C VAL A 69 16.09 -10.34 -12.06
N ASN A 70 16.02 -9.52 -11.01
CA ASN A 70 16.66 -8.22 -10.97
C ASN A 70 18.21 -8.33 -11.08
N VAL A 71 18.82 -9.23 -10.32
CA VAL A 71 20.28 -9.48 -10.40
C VAL A 71 20.68 -9.98 -11.79
N ARG A 72 19.91 -10.94 -12.34
CA ARG A 72 20.27 -11.59 -13.60
C ARG A 72 20.14 -10.69 -14.82
N PHE A 73 19.12 -9.83 -14.87
CA PHE A 73 18.73 -9.10 -16.07
C PHE A 73 18.86 -7.58 -15.93
N PHE A 74 18.84 -7.06 -14.70
CA PHE A 74 18.79 -5.62 -14.41
C PHE A 74 19.91 -5.13 -13.48
N HIS A 75 20.92 -5.99 -13.18
CA HIS A 75 22.10 -5.63 -12.38
C HIS A 75 21.76 -5.02 -11.01
N TYR A 76 20.74 -5.55 -10.35
CA TYR A 76 20.22 -5.03 -9.06
C TYR A 76 19.74 -3.58 -9.15
N SER A 77 18.95 -3.27 -10.18
CA SER A 77 18.40 -1.92 -10.38
C SER A 77 17.23 -1.64 -9.46
N THR A 78 17.33 -0.59 -8.64
CA THR A 78 16.21 -0.09 -7.83
C THR A 78 15.14 0.57 -8.70
N MET A 79 15.53 1.12 -9.87
CA MET A 79 14.60 1.66 -10.86
C MET A 79 13.68 0.56 -11.43
N PHE A 80 14.19 -0.65 -11.66
CA PHE A 80 13.36 -1.78 -12.09
C PHE A 80 12.25 -2.07 -11.07
N ASP A 81 12.57 -2.10 -9.79
CA ASP A 81 11.60 -2.33 -8.71
C ASP A 81 10.55 -1.22 -8.64
N MET A 82 10.97 0.05 -8.75
CA MET A 82 10.04 1.18 -8.78
C MET A 82 9.07 1.09 -9.96
N MET A 83 9.56 0.70 -11.14
CA MET A 83 8.74 0.48 -12.32
C MET A 83 7.77 -0.69 -12.14
N LEU A 84 8.20 -1.75 -11.47
CA LEU A 84 7.35 -2.89 -11.13
C LEU A 84 6.23 -2.45 -10.16
N GLY A 85 6.54 -1.61 -9.17
CA GLY A 85 5.56 -0.97 -8.29
C GLY A 85 4.53 -0.15 -9.05
N ALA A 86 4.99 0.71 -9.96
CA ALA A 86 4.11 1.51 -10.84
C ALA A 86 3.21 0.64 -11.72
N PHE A 87 3.73 -0.47 -12.26
CA PHE A 87 2.97 -1.44 -13.03
C PHE A 87 1.83 -2.07 -12.21
N PHE A 88 2.12 -2.55 -11.00
CA PHE A 88 1.09 -3.14 -10.13
C PHE A 88 0.07 -2.10 -9.68
N LEU A 89 0.46 -0.85 -9.47
CA LEU A 89 -0.48 0.23 -9.18
C LEU A 89 -1.41 0.50 -10.38
N ALA A 90 -0.89 0.46 -11.60
CA ALA A 90 -1.71 0.56 -12.81
C ALA A 90 -2.69 -0.62 -12.95
N LEU A 91 -2.27 -1.82 -12.54
CA LEU A 91 -3.15 -2.99 -12.53
C LEU A 91 -4.27 -2.84 -11.48
N ASN A 92 -3.97 -2.28 -10.29
CA ASN A 92 -5.00 -1.91 -9.31
C ASN A 92 -6.02 -0.93 -9.89
N ALA A 93 -5.54 0.12 -10.57
CA ALA A 93 -6.37 1.11 -11.25
C ALA A 93 -7.23 0.50 -12.36
N TYR A 94 -6.69 -0.46 -13.12
CA TYR A 94 -7.43 -1.22 -14.12
C TYR A 94 -8.56 -2.05 -13.50
N LEU A 95 -8.30 -2.77 -12.41
CA LEU A 95 -9.31 -3.57 -11.71
C LEU A 95 -10.44 -2.67 -11.17
N LEU A 96 -10.08 -1.52 -10.59
CA LEU A 96 -11.04 -0.51 -10.14
C LEU A 96 -11.89 0.02 -11.33
N GLY A 97 -11.24 0.36 -12.43
CA GLY A 97 -11.90 0.83 -13.66
C GLY A 97 -12.88 -0.20 -14.22
N ARG A 98 -12.50 -1.48 -14.23
CA ARG A 98 -13.36 -2.59 -14.63
C ARG A 98 -14.58 -2.76 -13.71
N TYR A 99 -14.38 -2.54 -12.40
CA TYR A 99 -15.50 -2.51 -11.46
C TYR A 99 -16.45 -1.35 -11.74
N CYS A 100 -15.93 -0.13 -11.94
CA CYS A 100 -16.71 1.05 -12.28
C CYS A 100 -17.52 0.86 -13.59
N GLU A 101 -16.89 0.27 -14.62
CA GLU A 101 -17.53 -0.11 -15.89
C GLU A 101 -18.70 -1.06 -15.65
N LYS A 102 -18.46 -2.15 -14.90
CA LYS A 102 -19.48 -3.18 -14.58
C LYS A 102 -20.66 -2.58 -13.82
N LYS A 103 -20.37 -1.69 -12.87
CA LYS A 103 -21.39 -0.97 -12.10
C LYS A 103 -22.00 0.23 -12.83
N ARG A 104 -21.60 0.49 -14.08
CA ARG A 104 -22.11 1.58 -14.94
C ARG A 104 -22.02 2.96 -14.30
N LEU A 105 -20.98 3.23 -13.52
CA LEU A 105 -20.76 4.56 -12.95
C LEU A 105 -20.54 5.61 -14.06
N PRO A 106 -20.84 6.92 -13.79
CA PRO A 106 -20.56 8.00 -14.74
C PRO A 106 -19.08 7.99 -15.17
N VAL A 107 -18.83 8.26 -16.45
CA VAL A 107 -17.46 8.21 -17.01
C VAL A 107 -16.51 9.17 -16.27
N GLY A 108 -16.93 10.40 -16.01
CA GLY A 108 -16.12 11.38 -15.28
C GLY A 108 -15.78 10.93 -13.86
N VAL A 109 -16.74 10.34 -13.14
CA VAL A 109 -16.51 9.77 -11.80
C VAL A 109 -15.52 8.62 -11.87
N SER A 110 -15.70 7.70 -12.81
CA SER A 110 -14.78 6.58 -13.00
C SER A 110 -13.37 7.05 -13.35
N ALA A 111 -13.24 8.09 -14.17
CA ALA A 111 -11.95 8.70 -14.51
C ALA A 111 -11.28 9.30 -13.27
N LEU A 112 -11.99 10.08 -12.46
CA LEU A 112 -11.44 10.69 -11.25
C LEU A 112 -11.03 9.63 -10.21
N LEU A 113 -11.82 8.57 -10.03
CA LEU A 113 -11.45 7.46 -9.15
C LEU A 113 -10.16 6.75 -9.61
N ILE A 114 -10.01 6.53 -10.92
CA ILE A 114 -8.78 5.96 -11.49
C ILE A 114 -7.59 6.92 -11.31
N LEU A 115 -7.77 8.21 -11.57
CA LEU A 115 -6.72 9.21 -11.40
C LEU A 115 -6.27 9.36 -9.94
N LEU A 116 -7.19 9.28 -8.97
CA LEU A 116 -6.85 9.27 -7.55
C LEU A 116 -5.89 8.12 -7.19
N VAL A 117 -5.97 6.96 -7.85
CA VAL A 117 -5.02 5.86 -7.63
C VAL A 117 -3.57 6.30 -7.92
N PHE A 118 -3.37 7.21 -8.87
CA PHE A 118 -2.05 7.68 -9.31
C PHE A 118 -1.56 8.94 -8.59
N SER A 119 -2.30 9.43 -7.57
CA SER A 119 -1.83 10.56 -6.78
C SER A 119 -0.49 10.27 -6.11
N LEU A 120 0.36 11.28 -6.00
CA LEU A 120 1.71 11.16 -5.43
C LEU A 120 1.74 11.28 -3.90
N ASN A 121 0.60 11.19 -3.22
CA ASN A 121 0.56 11.16 -1.75
C ASN A 121 1.30 9.94 -1.13
N LYS A 122 1.65 8.95 -1.95
CA LYS A 122 2.45 7.77 -1.61
C LYS A 122 3.86 7.80 -2.24
N TRP A 123 4.39 8.99 -2.48
CA TRP A 123 5.65 9.19 -3.20
C TRP A 123 6.82 8.39 -2.60
N GLU A 124 6.93 8.35 -1.28
CA GLU A 124 8.01 7.61 -0.60
C GLU A 124 7.93 6.09 -0.86
N MET A 125 6.72 5.53 -0.88
CA MET A 125 6.51 4.13 -1.24
C MET A 125 6.83 3.86 -2.73
N LEU A 126 6.54 4.82 -3.61
CA LEU A 126 6.84 4.73 -5.05
C LEU A 126 8.33 4.83 -5.32
N THR A 127 9.04 5.76 -4.65
CA THR A 127 10.48 5.99 -4.85
C THR A 127 11.35 5.00 -4.07
N ASN A 128 10.82 4.31 -3.07
CA ASN A 128 11.46 3.16 -2.44
C ASN A 128 11.04 1.88 -3.16
N GLY A 129 11.83 1.45 -4.15
CA GLY A 129 11.50 0.30 -4.99
C GLY A 129 11.33 -1.02 -4.22
N SER A 130 11.91 -1.18 -3.02
CA SER A 130 11.67 -2.35 -2.17
C SER A 130 10.19 -2.53 -1.81
N GLY A 131 9.41 -1.46 -1.94
CA GLY A 131 7.96 -1.44 -1.70
C GLY A 131 7.09 -1.98 -2.84
N TRP A 132 7.64 -2.39 -4.00
CA TRP A 132 6.85 -2.84 -5.15
C TRP A 132 5.84 -3.95 -4.81
N VAL A 133 6.22 -4.84 -3.92
CA VAL A 133 5.40 -5.97 -3.49
C VAL A 133 4.11 -5.53 -2.79
N HIS A 134 4.09 -4.36 -2.17
CA HIS A 134 2.91 -3.81 -1.52
C HIS A 134 1.83 -3.47 -2.56
N PHE A 135 2.22 -2.90 -3.69
CA PHE A 135 1.30 -2.64 -4.79
C PHE A 135 0.75 -3.93 -5.39
N ALA A 136 1.59 -4.97 -5.50
CA ALA A 136 1.20 -6.30 -5.96
C ALA A 136 0.21 -6.99 -4.99
N ALA A 137 0.45 -6.88 -3.68
CA ALA A 137 -0.46 -7.41 -2.67
C ALA A 137 -1.87 -6.85 -2.80
N PHE A 138 -2.01 -5.53 -3.03
CA PHE A 138 -3.33 -4.91 -3.23
C PHE A 138 -4.03 -5.36 -4.52
N VAL A 139 -3.28 -5.73 -5.58
CA VAL A 139 -3.89 -6.39 -6.76
C VAL A 139 -4.56 -7.68 -6.35
N LEU A 140 -3.90 -8.51 -5.55
CA LEU A 140 -4.45 -9.77 -5.08
C LEU A 140 -5.65 -9.56 -4.14
N PHE A 141 -5.62 -8.52 -3.28
CA PHE A 141 -6.77 -8.13 -2.47
C PHE A 141 -7.97 -7.75 -3.34
N PHE A 142 -7.77 -6.92 -4.36
CA PHE A 142 -8.83 -6.55 -5.29
C PHE A 142 -9.37 -7.77 -6.03
N CYS A 143 -8.50 -8.68 -6.50
CA CYS A 143 -8.92 -9.94 -7.13
C CYS A 143 -9.78 -10.80 -6.19
N HIS A 144 -9.42 -10.90 -4.91
CA HIS A 144 -10.20 -11.63 -3.91
C HIS A 144 -11.58 -10.98 -3.72
N TYR A 145 -11.63 -9.67 -3.45
CA TYR A 145 -12.88 -8.95 -3.20
C TYR A 145 -13.81 -8.93 -4.43
N LEU A 146 -13.25 -8.84 -5.65
CA LEU A 146 -14.01 -8.99 -6.89
C LEU A 146 -14.51 -10.41 -7.12
N SER A 147 -13.81 -11.43 -6.60
CA SER A 147 -14.27 -12.82 -6.64
C SER A 147 -15.44 -13.06 -5.69
N LEU A 148 -15.48 -12.39 -4.52
CA LEU A 148 -16.67 -12.38 -3.65
C LEU A 148 -17.88 -11.78 -4.38
N ASP A 149 -17.69 -10.69 -5.11
CA ASP A 149 -18.75 -10.09 -5.93
C ASP A 149 -19.27 -11.04 -7.00
N ALA A 150 -18.35 -11.72 -7.71
CA ALA A 150 -18.73 -12.69 -8.75
C ALA A 150 -19.55 -13.84 -8.17
N LEU A 151 -19.16 -14.34 -6.99
CA LEU A 151 -19.88 -15.38 -6.27
C LEU A 151 -21.29 -14.93 -5.87
N LEU A 152 -21.47 -13.69 -5.43
CA LEU A 152 -22.77 -13.14 -5.01
C LEU A 152 -23.70 -12.87 -6.20
N GLN A 153 -23.14 -12.41 -7.33
CA GLN A 153 -23.93 -12.06 -8.51
C GLN A 153 -24.36 -13.28 -9.32
N LYS A 154 -23.52 -14.30 -9.38
CA LYS A 154 -23.80 -15.54 -10.14
C LYS A 154 -23.69 -16.75 -9.22
N THR A 155 -24.85 -17.31 -8.85
CA THR A 155 -24.91 -18.54 -8.06
C THR A 155 -24.21 -19.67 -8.83
N GLY A 156 -23.28 -20.39 -8.18
CA GLY A 156 -22.56 -21.50 -8.79
C GLY A 156 -21.38 -21.10 -9.69
N ASP A 157 -20.85 -19.87 -9.59
CA ASP A 157 -19.60 -19.51 -10.28
C ASP A 157 -18.41 -20.30 -9.70
N ARG A 158 -18.14 -21.46 -10.33
CA ARG A 158 -17.06 -22.38 -9.93
C ARG A 158 -15.67 -21.72 -10.02
N LYS A 159 -15.47 -20.78 -10.95
CA LYS A 159 -14.19 -20.07 -11.09
C LYS A 159 -13.96 -19.11 -9.93
N ALA A 160 -14.98 -18.34 -9.57
CA ALA A 160 -14.91 -17.45 -8.40
C ALA A 160 -14.72 -18.27 -7.11
N ALA A 161 -15.48 -19.35 -6.93
CA ALA A 161 -15.35 -20.23 -5.76
C ALA A 161 -13.94 -20.81 -5.63
N ARG A 162 -13.35 -21.32 -6.72
CA ARG A 162 -11.96 -21.82 -6.69
C ARG A 162 -10.96 -20.73 -6.35
N ARG A 163 -11.09 -19.51 -6.93
CA ARG A 163 -10.20 -18.38 -6.63
C ARG A 163 -10.22 -18.05 -5.14
N LEU A 164 -11.38 -18.03 -4.51
CA LEU A 164 -11.54 -17.75 -3.09
C LEU A 164 -10.89 -18.81 -2.18
N LEU A 165 -10.59 -20.00 -2.68
CA LEU A 165 -9.89 -21.05 -1.93
C LEU A 165 -8.36 -20.96 -2.04
N TRP A 166 -7.81 -20.68 -3.22
CA TRP A 166 -6.35 -20.69 -3.39
C TRP A 166 -5.70 -19.31 -3.28
N LEU A 167 -6.43 -18.24 -3.65
CA LEU A 167 -5.91 -16.87 -3.65
C LEU A 167 -5.45 -16.39 -2.26
N PRO A 168 -6.11 -16.75 -1.14
CA PRO A 168 -5.60 -16.40 0.19
C PRO A 168 -4.22 -16.97 0.48
N SER A 169 -3.97 -18.23 0.12
CA SER A 169 -2.65 -18.85 0.30
C SER A 169 -1.56 -18.13 -0.50
N LEU A 170 -1.81 -17.86 -1.78
CA LEU A 170 -0.88 -17.05 -2.59
C LEU A 170 -0.66 -15.67 -1.97
N THR A 171 -1.73 -14.98 -1.60
CA THR A 171 -1.67 -13.63 -1.07
C THR A 171 -0.89 -13.57 0.24
N ILE A 172 -1.26 -14.40 1.22
CA ILE A 172 -0.72 -14.35 2.58
C ILE A 172 0.70 -14.87 2.64
N LEU A 173 0.97 -16.01 2.00
CA LEU A 173 2.26 -16.67 2.13
C LEU A 173 3.36 -16.04 1.27
N PHE A 174 3.01 -15.32 0.19
CA PHE A 174 4.01 -14.84 -0.77
C PHE A 174 4.06 -13.31 -0.92
N PHE A 175 2.95 -12.57 -0.76
CA PHE A 175 2.88 -11.15 -1.11
C PHE A 175 2.53 -10.21 0.04
N ALA A 176 1.59 -10.58 0.93
CA ALA A 176 0.93 -9.62 1.79
C ALA A 176 1.82 -9.06 2.92
N GLY A 177 2.83 -9.82 3.38
CA GLY A 177 3.75 -9.36 4.42
C GLY A 177 3.04 -8.67 5.60
N PRO A 178 3.28 -7.37 5.84
CA PRO A 178 2.68 -6.66 6.96
C PRO A 178 1.15 -6.51 6.86
N TYR A 179 0.57 -6.69 5.68
CA TYR A 179 -0.87 -6.55 5.45
C TYR A 179 -1.66 -7.85 5.64
N CYS A 180 -1.00 -8.98 5.95
CA CYS A 180 -1.64 -10.30 6.13
C CYS A 180 -2.80 -10.25 7.11
N ALA A 181 -2.61 -9.59 8.27
CA ALA A 181 -3.64 -9.50 9.31
C ALA A 181 -4.87 -8.71 8.82
N ILE A 182 -4.65 -7.59 8.14
CA ILE A 182 -5.74 -6.76 7.61
C ILE A 182 -6.50 -7.50 6.51
N TYR A 183 -5.77 -8.16 5.61
CA TYR A 183 -6.37 -8.96 4.56
C TYR A 183 -7.20 -10.11 5.14
N ALA A 184 -6.64 -10.88 6.08
CA ALA A 184 -7.33 -12.01 6.70
C ALA A 184 -8.58 -11.56 7.46
N LEU A 185 -8.46 -10.50 8.29
CA LEU A 185 -9.58 -9.97 9.04
C LEU A 185 -10.69 -9.43 8.11
N THR A 186 -10.32 -8.69 7.06
CA THR A 186 -11.29 -8.19 6.08
C THR A 186 -12.02 -9.33 5.37
N ALA A 187 -11.28 -10.37 4.95
CA ALA A 187 -11.86 -11.53 4.28
C ALA A 187 -12.80 -12.33 5.19
N VAL A 188 -12.42 -12.55 6.44
CA VAL A 188 -13.26 -13.26 7.44
C VAL A 188 -14.52 -12.45 7.75
N LEU A 189 -14.41 -11.13 7.97
CA LEU A 189 -15.57 -10.27 8.19
C LEU A 189 -16.49 -10.22 6.96
N ALA A 190 -15.92 -10.24 5.76
CA ALA A 190 -16.71 -10.31 4.52
C ALA A 190 -17.52 -11.62 4.43
N GLU A 191 -16.92 -12.76 4.76
CA GLU A 191 -17.64 -14.05 4.80
C GLU A 191 -18.74 -14.06 5.87
N LEU A 192 -18.47 -13.49 7.05
CA LEU A 192 -19.48 -13.33 8.08
C LEU A 192 -20.69 -12.52 7.58
N VAL A 193 -20.44 -11.37 6.91
CA VAL A 193 -21.50 -10.57 6.31
C VAL A 193 -22.25 -11.36 5.24
N ILE A 194 -21.56 -12.18 4.42
CA ILE A 194 -22.18 -13.03 3.40
C ILE A 194 -23.12 -14.04 4.03
N VAL A 195 -22.73 -14.70 5.11
CA VAL A 195 -23.58 -15.67 5.83
C VAL A 195 -24.81 -14.97 6.41
N LEU A 196 -24.60 -13.86 7.15
CA LEU A 196 -25.67 -13.19 7.88
C LEU A 196 -26.67 -12.47 6.98
N ARG A 197 -26.20 -11.82 5.90
CA ARG A 197 -27.05 -10.99 5.05
C ARG A 197 -27.59 -11.69 3.81
N PHE A 198 -26.82 -12.60 3.24
CA PHE A 198 -27.22 -13.31 2.03
C PHE A 198 -27.71 -14.73 2.31
N ARG A 199 -27.70 -15.17 3.58
CA ARG A 199 -28.15 -16.51 4.01
C ARG A 199 -27.50 -17.64 3.16
N ARG A 200 -26.21 -17.46 2.83
CA ARG A 200 -25.47 -18.44 2.04
C ARG A 200 -25.08 -19.64 2.91
N ASP A 201 -24.80 -20.75 2.22
CA ASP A 201 -24.36 -21.99 2.83
C ASP A 201 -23.15 -21.76 3.77
N PHE A 202 -23.40 -22.00 5.04
CA PHE A 202 -22.39 -21.84 6.11
C PHE A 202 -21.15 -22.71 5.86
N ARG A 203 -21.33 -23.95 5.36
CA ARG A 203 -20.22 -24.87 5.12
C ARG A 203 -19.26 -24.30 4.06
N GLN A 204 -19.77 -23.74 2.98
CA GLN A 204 -18.93 -23.12 1.95
C GLN A 204 -18.21 -21.89 2.47
N SER A 205 -18.87 -21.05 3.28
CA SER A 205 -18.24 -19.89 3.90
C SER A 205 -17.19 -20.32 4.93
N ALA A 206 -17.45 -21.33 5.73
CA ALA A 206 -16.47 -21.89 6.66
C ALA A 206 -15.22 -22.42 5.94
N LEU A 207 -15.36 -23.12 4.81
CA LEU A 207 -14.21 -23.56 4.00
C LEU A 207 -13.38 -22.38 3.48
N ARG A 208 -14.01 -21.27 3.05
CA ARG A 208 -13.29 -20.07 2.62
C ARG A 208 -12.60 -19.35 3.78
N VAL A 209 -13.23 -19.32 4.97
CA VAL A 209 -12.61 -18.81 6.19
C VAL A 209 -11.39 -19.65 6.56
N ILE A 210 -11.47 -20.97 6.52
CA ILE A 210 -10.33 -21.87 6.75
C ILE A 210 -9.22 -21.62 5.73
N ALA A 211 -9.58 -21.41 4.43
CA ALA A 211 -8.63 -21.11 3.37
C ALA A 211 -7.88 -19.78 3.60
N VAL A 212 -8.43 -18.86 4.41
CA VAL A 212 -7.76 -17.63 4.84
C VAL A 212 -6.96 -17.84 6.13
N LEU A 213 -7.56 -18.47 7.13
CA LEU A 213 -6.96 -18.60 8.47
C LEU A 213 -5.79 -19.59 8.51
N LEU A 214 -5.83 -20.66 7.72
CA LEU A 214 -4.74 -21.64 7.66
C LEU A 214 -3.41 -21.00 7.16
N PRO A 215 -3.36 -20.36 5.99
CA PRO A 215 -2.13 -19.70 5.55
C PRO A 215 -1.74 -18.52 6.47
N PHE A 216 -2.70 -17.87 7.13
CA PHE A 216 -2.41 -16.82 8.10
C PHE A 216 -1.72 -17.38 9.37
N GLY A 217 -2.17 -18.51 9.88
CA GLY A 217 -1.50 -19.23 10.98
C GLY A 217 -0.08 -19.66 10.58
N LEU A 218 0.10 -20.23 9.39
CA LEU A 218 1.41 -20.61 8.85
C LEU A 218 2.35 -19.40 8.72
N TYR A 219 1.84 -18.25 8.27
CA TYR A 219 2.60 -17.02 8.20
C TYR A 219 3.09 -16.57 9.59
N PHE A 220 2.22 -16.62 10.61
CA PHE A 220 2.59 -16.29 11.99
C PHE A 220 3.69 -17.22 12.53
N ILE A 221 3.55 -18.52 12.32
CA ILE A 221 4.56 -19.50 12.70
C ILE A 221 5.90 -19.18 11.99
N SER A 222 5.83 -18.85 10.69
CA SER A 222 7.04 -18.50 9.92
C SER A 222 7.74 -17.25 10.43
N ARG A 223 7.00 -16.29 11.03
CA ARG A 223 7.59 -15.08 11.62
C ARG A 223 8.39 -15.35 12.89
N SER A 224 8.09 -16.39 13.65
CA SER A 224 8.86 -16.75 14.86
C SER A 224 10.32 -17.13 14.56
N PHE A 225 10.63 -17.42 13.30
CA PHE A 225 11.99 -17.68 12.80
C PHE A 225 12.68 -16.44 12.22
N SER A 226 12.03 -15.28 12.22
CA SER A 226 12.63 -14.04 11.71
C SER A 226 13.36 -13.28 12.81
N VAL A 227 14.44 -12.58 12.44
CA VAL A 227 15.23 -11.74 13.36
C VAL A 227 14.54 -10.38 13.50
N GLU A 228 14.19 -9.98 14.72
CA GLU A 228 13.64 -8.65 14.99
C GLU A 228 14.77 -7.61 15.17
N GLU A 229 14.73 -6.53 14.41
CA GLU A 229 15.54 -5.33 14.64
C GLU A 229 14.65 -4.22 15.19
N ARG A 230 15.02 -3.69 16.37
CA ARG A 230 14.33 -2.54 16.96
C ARG A 230 15.06 -1.26 16.54
N HIS A 231 14.36 -0.37 15.84
CA HIS A 231 14.92 0.89 15.38
C HIS A 231 14.18 2.08 16.00
N GLY A 232 14.88 2.86 16.83
CA GLY A 232 14.43 4.16 17.31
C GLY A 232 13.08 4.20 18.01
N ALA A 233 12.58 3.06 18.42
CA ALA A 233 11.32 2.91 19.12
C ALA A 233 11.49 3.15 20.63
N THR A 234 10.46 3.69 21.27
CA THR A 234 10.45 3.79 22.73
C THR A 234 10.46 2.40 23.39
N SER A 235 11.13 2.31 24.53
CA SER A 235 11.07 1.14 25.42
C SER A 235 9.87 1.19 26.38
N GLU A 236 9.13 2.32 26.42
CA GLU A 236 7.99 2.50 27.30
C GLU A 236 6.85 1.54 26.94
N SER A 237 6.11 1.07 27.95
CA SER A 237 4.88 0.31 27.71
C SER A 237 3.78 1.23 27.18
N ILE A 238 2.83 0.68 26.43
CA ILE A 238 1.68 1.44 25.93
C ILE A 238 0.88 2.09 27.08
N PHE A 239 0.79 1.42 28.25
CA PHE A 239 0.09 1.95 29.40
C PHE A 239 0.82 3.18 29.99
N ALA A 240 2.15 3.16 30.05
CA ALA A 240 2.94 4.31 30.48
C ALA A 240 2.75 5.49 29.54
N VAL A 241 2.79 5.26 28.22
CA VAL A 241 2.57 6.30 27.20
C VAL A 241 1.15 6.86 27.27
N VAL A 242 0.12 6.02 27.40
CA VAL A 242 -1.27 6.52 27.52
C VAL A 242 -1.45 7.33 28.81
N ARG A 243 -0.79 6.97 29.89
CA ARG A 243 -0.85 7.72 31.15
C ARG A 243 -0.13 9.07 31.04
N SER A 244 1.06 9.12 30.44
CA SER A 244 1.86 10.35 30.30
C SER A 244 1.39 11.25 29.15
N ARG A 245 0.84 10.64 28.06
CA ARG A 245 0.43 11.33 26.82
C ARG A 245 -0.93 10.83 26.34
N PRO A 246 -2.05 11.07 27.06
CA PRO A 246 -3.36 10.44 26.80
C PRO A 246 -3.94 10.77 25.41
N LEU A 247 -3.55 11.90 24.81
CA LEU A 247 -4.02 12.33 23.50
C LEU A 247 -3.16 11.83 22.33
N LEU A 248 -2.01 11.20 22.57
CA LEU A 248 -1.11 10.73 21.51
C LEU A 248 -1.83 9.75 20.56
N LEU A 249 -2.39 8.67 21.09
CA LEU A 249 -3.05 7.65 20.27
C LEU A 249 -4.32 8.16 19.57
N PRO A 250 -5.26 8.86 20.25
CA PRO A 250 -6.41 9.45 19.58
C PRO A 250 -6.03 10.43 18.45
N ARG A 251 -5.07 11.33 18.70
CA ARG A 251 -4.61 12.28 17.68
C ARG A 251 -3.91 11.58 16.53
N PHE A 252 -3.02 10.63 16.82
CA PHE A 252 -2.37 9.81 15.81
C PHE A 252 -3.41 9.14 14.89
N PHE A 253 -4.40 8.46 15.50
CA PHE A 253 -5.45 7.75 14.75
C PHE A 253 -6.27 8.71 13.89
N VAL A 254 -6.79 9.79 14.46
CA VAL A 254 -7.61 10.78 13.74
C VAL A 254 -6.81 11.43 12.61
N ARG A 255 -5.59 11.90 12.89
CA ARG A 255 -4.76 12.58 11.87
C ARG A 255 -4.34 11.65 10.74
N SER A 256 -4.20 10.35 10.98
CA SER A 256 -3.93 9.39 9.91
C SER A 256 -4.96 9.42 8.79
N PHE A 257 -6.22 9.74 9.09
CA PHE A 257 -7.27 9.90 8.06
C PHE A 257 -7.07 11.14 7.20
N ALA A 258 -6.48 12.21 7.73
CA ALA A 258 -6.20 13.42 6.96
C ALA A 258 -5.23 13.15 5.80
N SER A 259 -4.31 12.16 5.94
CA SER A 259 -3.36 11.80 4.89
C SER A 259 -4.02 11.22 3.62
N THR A 260 -5.28 10.79 3.69
CA THR A 260 -6.04 10.39 2.49
C THR A 260 -6.47 11.60 1.66
N VAL A 261 -6.53 12.78 2.26
CA VAL A 261 -6.87 14.05 1.60
C VAL A 261 -5.60 14.73 1.12
N ILE A 262 -4.63 14.96 2.02
CA ILE A 262 -3.43 15.75 1.73
C ILE A 262 -2.20 15.11 2.35
N GLY A 263 -1.08 15.10 1.63
CA GLY A 263 0.22 14.66 2.16
C GLY A 263 0.76 15.60 3.22
N GLN A 264 1.40 15.05 4.25
CA GLN A 264 1.97 15.84 5.34
C GLN A 264 3.02 16.83 4.82
N GLU A 265 3.87 16.40 3.90
CA GLU A 265 4.97 17.19 3.36
C GLU A 265 4.46 18.40 2.56
N SER A 266 3.38 18.22 1.79
CA SER A 266 2.77 19.31 0.99
C SER A 266 1.98 20.32 1.84
N ALA A 267 1.65 19.97 3.07
CA ALA A 267 0.85 20.77 3.98
C ALA A 267 1.59 21.12 5.28
N GLY A 268 2.91 20.96 5.33
CA GLY A 268 3.74 21.11 6.54
C GLY A 268 3.66 22.49 7.21
N SER A 269 3.21 23.52 6.50
CA SER A 269 2.95 24.86 7.04
C SER A 269 1.58 25.00 7.72
N LEU A 270 0.70 24.03 7.57
CA LEU A 270 -0.63 24.08 8.19
C LEU A 270 -0.56 23.75 9.69
N PRO A 271 -1.35 24.46 10.52
CA PRO A 271 -1.44 24.15 11.95
C PRO A 271 -2.01 22.74 12.18
N ASP A 272 -1.54 22.07 13.22
CA ASP A 272 -1.92 20.71 13.62
C ASP A 272 -3.43 20.49 13.76
N PHE A 273 -4.19 21.51 14.19
CA PHE A 273 -5.65 21.40 14.32
C PHE A 273 -6.35 21.18 12.97
N VAL A 274 -5.78 21.68 11.86
CA VAL A 274 -6.32 21.49 10.51
C VAL A 274 -6.32 20.00 10.15
N PHE A 275 -5.21 19.30 10.43
CA PHE A 275 -5.13 17.85 10.21
C PHE A 275 -6.12 17.08 11.09
N THR A 276 -6.34 17.55 12.32
CA THR A 276 -7.35 16.96 13.21
C THR A 276 -8.77 17.14 12.65
N LEU A 277 -9.11 18.34 12.18
CA LEU A 277 -10.42 18.61 11.56
C LEU A 277 -10.64 17.83 10.27
N LEU A 278 -9.63 17.76 9.40
CA LEU A 278 -9.68 16.94 8.19
C LEU A 278 -9.86 15.47 8.53
N GLY A 279 -9.10 14.97 9.49
CA GLY A 279 -9.19 13.57 9.93
C GLY A 279 -10.57 13.23 10.50
N LEU A 280 -11.13 14.09 11.36
CA LEU A 280 -12.50 13.93 11.89
C LEU A 280 -13.55 13.97 10.77
N SER A 281 -13.37 14.84 9.77
CA SER A 281 -14.27 14.92 8.62
C SER A 281 -14.25 13.63 7.81
N VAL A 282 -13.06 13.08 7.53
CA VAL A 282 -12.93 11.81 6.82
C VAL A 282 -13.49 10.65 7.65
N LEU A 283 -13.23 10.62 8.96
CA LEU A 283 -13.80 9.61 9.87
C LEU A 283 -15.32 9.64 9.87
N ALA A 284 -15.93 10.84 9.88
CA ALA A 284 -17.38 10.99 9.74
C ALA A 284 -17.88 10.44 8.38
N LEU A 285 -17.15 10.70 7.29
CA LEU A 285 -17.47 10.12 5.99
C LEU A 285 -17.39 8.59 6.01
N TYR A 286 -16.41 7.99 6.71
CA TYR A 286 -16.34 6.53 6.91
C TYR A 286 -17.58 6.00 7.66
N ALA A 287 -17.99 6.65 8.76
CA ALA A 287 -19.17 6.24 9.51
C ALA A 287 -20.43 6.26 8.62
N ILE A 288 -20.61 7.33 7.82
CA ILE A 288 -21.72 7.44 6.86
C ILE A 288 -21.61 6.36 5.77
N ALA A 289 -20.39 6.07 5.29
CA ALA A 289 -20.16 5.05 4.27
C ALA A 289 -20.51 3.64 4.79
N PHE A 290 -20.07 3.28 6.01
CA PHE A 290 -20.43 2.00 6.63
C PHE A 290 -21.96 1.85 6.82
N TRP A 291 -22.60 2.89 7.32
CA TRP A 291 -24.07 2.88 7.47
C TRP A 291 -24.79 2.71 6.12
N ARG A 292 -24.32 3.38 5.05
CA ARG A 292 -24.89 3.22 3.70
C ARG A 292 -24.56 1.86 3.10
N ALA A 293 -23.34 1.35 3.30
CA ALA A 293 -22.93 0.04 2.84
C ALA A 293 -23.84 -1.06 3.37
N ALA A 294 -24.21 -0.99 4.65
CA ALA A 294 -25.12 -1.97 5.28
C ALA A 294 -26.49 -2.08 4.57
N LYS A 295 -26.97 -1.00 3.93
CA LYS A 295 -28.22 -0.98 3.16
C LYS A 295 -28.01 -1.33 1.68
N LEU A 296 -26.85 -0.95 1.14
CA LEU A 296 -26.57 -1.04 -0.29
C LEU A 296 -26.08 -2.42 -0.72
N ILE A 297 -25.42 -3.13 0.19
CA ILE A 297 -24.70 -4.39 -0.11
C ILE A 297 -25.65 -5.48 -0.67
N GLU A 298 -26.85 -5.60 -0.12
CA GLU A 298 -27.85 -6.59 -0.57
C GLU A 298 -28.39 -6.24 -1.96
N LYS A 299 -28.69 -4.96 -2.19
CA LYS A 299 -29.24 -4.47 -3.47
C LYS A 299 -28.22 -4.60 -4.60
N GLU A 300 -26.99 -4.18 -4.34
CA GLU A 300 -25.91 -4.24 -5.30
C GLU A 300 -25.30 -5.64 -5.46
N ARG A 301 -25.55 -6.52 -4.50
CA ARG A 301 -24.90 -7.84 -4.38
C ARG A 301 -23.40 -7.73 -4.60
N SER A 302 -22.77 -6.81 -3.86
CA SER A 302 -21.37 -6.44 -4.04
C SER A 302 -20.68 -6.17 -2.72
N MET A 303 -19.65 -6.98 -2.44
CA MET A 303 -18.81 -6.85 -1.25
C MET A 303 -17.59 -5.94 -1.51
N PHE A 304 -17.22 -5.72 -2.77
CA PHE A 304 -15.98 -5.03 -3.13
C PHE A 304 -15.82 -3.66 -2.44
N PRO A 305 -16.79 -2.72 -2.51
CA PRO A 305 -16.63 -1.44 -1.83
C PRO A 305 -16.58 -1.57 -0.30
N LEU A 306 -17.36 -2.51 0.29
CA LEU A 306 -17.33 -2.76 1.73
C LEU A 306 -15.97 -3.31 2.17
N CYS A 307 -15.40 -4.25 1.43
CA CYS A 307 -14.06 -4.77 1.70
C CYS A 307 -13.00 -3.66 1.61
N LEU A 308 -13.13 -2.74 0.64
CA LEU A 308 -12.21 -1.62 0.51
C LEU A 308 -12.29 -0.65 1.70
N ILE A 309 -13.48 -0.22 2.12
CA ILE A 309 -13.62 0.67 3.28
C ILE A 309 -13.17 -0.03 4.57
N GLY A 310 -13.52 -1.30 4.75
CA GLY A 310 -13.09 -2.11 5.89
C GLY A 310 -11.58 -2.26 5.95
N SER A 311 -10.96 -2.64 4.83
CA SER A 311 -9.51 -2.78 4.72
C SER A 311 -8.78 -1.46 5.00
N GLY A 312 -9.25 -0.33 4.44
CA GLY A 312 -8.69 0.99 4.71
C GLY A 312 -8.81 1.39 6.18
N PHE A 313 -9.99 1.24 6.77
CA PHE A 313 -10.21 1.55 8.19
C PHE A 313 -9.31 0.72 9.12
N LEU A 314 -9.25 -0.60 8.88
CA LEU A 314 -8.38 -1.50 9.63
C LEU A 314 -6.89 -1.15 9.47
N ASN A 315 -6.48 -0.64 8.32
CA ASN A 315 -5.11 -0.17 8.11
C ASN A 315 -4.79 1.07 8.97
N HIS A 316 -5.72 2.02 9.14
CA HIS A 316 -5.53 3.14 10.08
C HIS A 316 -5.34 2.64 11.51
N MET A 317 -6.14 1.65 11.94
CA MET A 317 -5.99 1.02 13.25
C MET A 317 -4.64 0.31 13.39
N MET A 318 -4.24 -0.49 12.39
CA MET A 318 -3.00 -1.27 12.43
C MET A 318 -1.76 -0.37 12.48
N VAL A 319 -1.73 0.70 11.68
CA VAL A 319 -0.61 1.65 11.72
C VAL A 319 -0.55 2.34 13.07
N THR A 320 -1.68 2.75 13.63
CA THR A 320 -1.72 3.31 15.00
C THR A 320 -1.19 2.29 16.01
N ALA A 321 -1.66 1.04 15.98
CA ALA A 321 -1.25 -0.03 16.89
C ALA A 321 0.23 -0.44 16.75
N SER A 322 0.84 -0.24 15.58
CA SER A 322 2.23 -0.67 15.32
C SER A 322 3.25 0.47 15.34
N ARG A 323 2.84 1.74 15.20
CA ARG A 323 3.72 2.89 15.00
C ARG A 323 3.63 3.96 16.09
N TRP A 324 2.75 3.81 17.08
CA TRP A 324 2.72 4.68 18.26
C TRP A 324 4.07 4.74 18.99
N ILE A 325 4.85 3.69 18.88
CA ILE A 325 6.19 3.54 19.47
C ILE A 325 7.18 4.65 19.10
N PHE A 326 6.92 5.39 18.02
CA PHE A 326 7.72 6.55 17.62
C PHE A 326 7.33 7.85 18.33
N LEU A 327 6.27 7.85 19.16
CA LEU A 327 5.80 8.96 19.99
C LEU A 327 5.52 10.27 19.24
N ARG A 328 5.16 10.20 17.96
CA ARG A 328 4.88 11.36 17.09
C ARG A 328 3.44 11.28 16.59
N GLU A 329 2.61 12.29 16.93
CA GLU A 329 1.18 12.34 16.58
C GLU A 329 0.92 12.33 15.06
N ASN A 330 1.82 12.92 14.28
CA ASN A 330 1.68 13.00 12.81
C ASN A 330 2.35 11.85 12.06
N TYR A 331 3.01 10.91 12.76
CA TYR A 331 3.73 9.81 12.09
C TYR A 331 2.80 8.93 11.25
N GLY A 332 1.52 8.81 11.65
CA GLY A 332 0.48 8.10 10.89
C GLY A 332 0.14 8.74 9.54
N MET A 333 0.56 10.00 9.31
CA MET A 333 0.34 10.71 8.05
C MET A 333 1.45 10.50 7.01
N SER A 334 2.52 9.76 7.36
CA SER A 334 3.64 9.50 6.44
C SER A 334 3.15 8.92 5.11
N SER A 335 3.72 9.40 4.02
CA SER A 335 3.47 8.93 2.65
C SER A 335 3.69 7.42 2.46
N ARG A 336 4.48 6.78 3.33
CA ARG A 336 4.65 5.31 3.39
C ARG A 336 3.34 4.56 3.61
N TYR A 337 2.37 5.16 4.29
CA TYR A 337 1.09 4.50 4.63
C TYR A 337 -0.05 4.90 3.70
N ALA A 338 0.16 5.89 2.83
CA ALA A 338 -0.90 6.44 1.99
C ALA A 338 -1.55 5.41 1.05
N LEU A 339 -0.77 4.44 0.51
CA LEU A 339 -1.29 3.37 -0.33
C LEU A 339 -2.41 2.58 0.35
N GLN A 340 -2.16 2.15 1.57
CA GLN A 340 -3.09 1.29 2.32
C GLN A 340 -4.33 2.04 2.81
N TYR A 341 -4.22 3.35 3.06
CA TYR A 341 -5.35 4.20 3.42
C TYR A 341 -6.21 4.58 2.21
N GLN A 342 -5.56 4.79 1.05
CA GLN A 342 -6.22 5.14 -0.19
C GLN A 342 -7.26 4.10 -0.63
N VAL A 343 -7.03 2.83 -0.33
CA VAL A 343 -7.99 1.76 -0.60
C VAL A 343 -9.34 2.04 0.07
N GLY A 344 -9.33 2.49 1.32
CA GLY A 344 -10.54 2.84 2.05
C GLY A 344 -11.25 4.07 1.48
N MET A 345 -10.50 5.10 1.09
CA MET A 345 -11.03 6.28 0.40
C MET A 345 -11.75 5.89 -0.90
N LEU A 346 -11.16 5.01 -1.71
CA LEU A 346 -11.79 4.52 -2.94
C LEU A 346 -13.08 3.76 -2.65
N GLY A 347 -13.08 2.88 -1.63
CA GLY A 347 -14.27 2.16 -1.19
C GLY A 347 -15.38 3.10 -0.73
N LEU A 348 -15.05 4.14 0.04
CA LEU A 348 -15.96 5.18 0.51
C LEU A 348 -16.63 5.91 -0.66
N LEU A 349 -15.84 6.38 -1.63
CA LEU A 349 -16.36 7.05 -2.82
C LEU A 349 -17.25 6.13 -3.65
N LEU A 350 -16.87 4.87 -3.83
CA LEU A 350 -17.72 3.88 -4.52
C LEU A 350 -19.07 3.72 -3.83
N ILE A 351 -19.12 3.59 -2.51
CA ILE A 351 -20.37 3.49 -1.74
C ILE A 351 -21.24 4.73 -1.97
N PHE A 352 -20.66 5.92 -1.95
CA PHE A 352 -21.41 7.15 -2.15
C PHE A 352 -22.01 7.25 -3.56
N PHE A 353 -21.25 6.94 -4.61
CA PHE A 353 -21.76 6.98 -5.98
C PHE A 353 -22.78 5.87 -6.27
N LEU A 354 -22.62 4.69 -5.70
CA LEU A 354 -23.63 3.64 -5.79
C LEU A 354 -24.90 4.05 -5.05
N SER A 355 -24.80 4.75 -3.91
CA SER A 355 -25.95 5.31 -3.19
C SER A 355 -26.66 6.41 -3.98
N VAL A 356 -25.93 7.24 -4.73
CA VAL A 356 -26.54 8.24 -5.64
C VAL A 356 -27.36 7.56 -6.73
N ARG A 357 -26.83 6.50 -7.32
CA ARG A 357 -27.53 5.73 -8.36
C ARG A 357 -28.80 5.08 -7.82
N GLU A 358 -28.75 4.59 -6.60
CA GLU A 358 -29.88 3.90 -5.98
C GLU A 358 -30.98 4.88 -5.51
N SER A 359 -30.62 5.94 -4.79
CA SER A 359 -31.58 6.83 -4.15
C SER A 359 -32.03 8.01 -5.04
N GLY A 360 -31.19 8.43 -5.98
CA GLY A 360 -31.43 9.61 -6.84
C GLY A 360 -31.50 10.95 -6.10
N THR A 361 -31.38 10.96 -4.78
CA THR A 361 -31.64 12.14 -3.95
C THR A 361 -30.59 13.23 -4.10
N LYS A 362 -31.00 14.51 -4.04
CA LYS A 362 -30.07 15.66 -4.05
C LYS A 362 -29.07 15.60 -2.90
N ARG A 363 -29.49 15.10 -1.72
CA ARG A 363 -28.61 14.96 -0.54
C ARG A 363 -27.49 13.93 -0.77
N ALA A 364 -27.84 12.75 -1.33
CA ALA A 364 -26.85 11.73 -1.66
C ALA A 364 -25.85 12.25 -2.70
N ARG A 365 -26.33 12.98 -3.71
CA ARG A 365 -25.49 13.58 -4.75
C ARG A 365 -24.53 14.62 -4.18
N ARG A 366 -25.02 15.56 -3.35
CA ARG A 366 -24.17 16.58 -2.69
C ARG A 366 -23.05 15.93 -1.86
N LEU A 367 -23.38 14.91 -1.07
CA LEU A 367 -22.40 14.18 -0.26
C LEU A 367 -21.34 13.50 -1.13
N ALA A 368 -21.76 12.78 -2.18
CA ALA A 368 -20.85 12.05 -3.05
C ALA A 368 -19.88 12.98 -3.80
N TYR A 369 -20.41 14.05 -4.39
CA TYR A 369 -19.57 15.03 -5.10
C TYR A 369 -18.73 15.90 -4.16
N GLY A 370 -19.25 16.24 -2.97
CA GLY A 370 -18.49 16.96 -1.94
C GLY A 370 -17.31 16.13 -1.44
N ALA A 371 -17.51 14.84 -1.16
CA ALA A 371 -16.43 13.94 -0.79
C ALA A 371 -15.41 13.75 -1.94
N LEU A 372 -15.89 13.57 -3.17
CA LEU A 372 -14.99 13.46 -4.32
C LEU A 372 -14.13 14.73 -4.51
N LEU A 373 -14.76 15.91 -4.39
CA LEU A 373 -14.07 17.20 -4.49
C LEU A 373 -12.98 17.33 -3.41
N LEU A 374 -13.31 17.01 -2.15
CA LEU A 374 -12.38 17.05 -1.02
C LEU A 374 -11.13 16.20 -1.31
N PHE A 375 -11.32 14.94 -1.70
CA PHE A 375 -10.20 14.04 -1.99
C PHE A 375 -9.45 14.46 -3.25
N CYS A 376 -10.12 14.88 -4.32
CA CYS A 376 -9.47 15.31 -5.55
C CYS A 376 -8.61 16.56 -5.31
N LEU A 377 -9.12 17.60 -4.65
CA LEU A 377 -8.37 18.82 -4.40
C LEU A 377 -7.11 18.57 -3.60
N GLY A 378 -7.20 17.87 -2.46
CA GLY A 378 -6.05 17.60 -1.63
C GLY A 378 -5.00 16.71 -2.30
N ASN A 379 -5.45 15.65 -3.02
CA ASN A 379 -4.52 14.79 -3.76
C ASN A 379 -3.89 15.49 -4.98
N VAL A 380 -4.58 16.43 -5.63
CA VAL A 380 -4.02 17.27 -6.70
C VAL A 380 -2.97 18.21 -6.14
N LEU A 381 -3.24 18.88 -5.01
CA LEU A 381 -2.26 19.75 -4.34
C LEU A 381 -1.00 18.96 -3.94
N THR A 382 -1.16 17.79 -3.33
CA THR A 382 -0.04 16.91 -2.98
C THR A 382 0.73 16.48 -4.24
N THR A 383 0.03 16.08 -5.30
CA THR A 383 0.67 15.67 -6.56
C THR A 383 1.45 16.80 -7.20
N ALA A 384 0.88 18.02 -7.24
CA ALA A 384 1.55 19.20 -7.76
C ALA A 384 2.82 19.55 -6.95
N HIS A 385 2.72 19.50 -5.61
CA HIS A 385 3.86 19.67 -4.71
C HIS A 385 4.97 18.64 -5.01
N GLU A 386 4.63 17.35 -5.12
CA GLU A 386 5.61 16.29 -5.34
C GLU A 386 6.25 16.37 -6.74
N ILE A 387 5.53 16.83 -7.75
CA ILE A 387 6.12 17.11 -9.07
C ILE A 387 7.13 18.26 -8.97
N HIS A 388 6.79 19.32 -8.22
CA HIS A 388 7.71 20.44 -7.97
C HIS A 388 8.97 19.98 -7.21
N MET A 389 8.82 19.08 -6.25
CA MET A 389 9.91 18.53 -5.44
C MET A 389 10.76 17.47 -6.17
N ALA A 390 10.29 16.92 -7.29
CA ALA A 390 10.97 15.83 -7.99
C ALA A 390 12.45 16.11 -8.35
N PRO A 391 12.84 17.28 -8.90
CA PRO A 391 14.25 17.58 -9.16
C PRO A 391 15.13 17.58 -7.91
N TYR A 392 14.65 18.19 -6.81
CA TYR A 392 15.36 18.22 -5.52
C TYR A 392 15.53 16.83 -4.92
N ARG A 393 14.51 15.98 -5.06
CA ARG A 393 14.62 14.58 -4.64
C ARG A 393 15.67 13.85 -5.47
N LYS A 394 15.71 14.07 -6.78
CA LYS A 394 16.72 13.49 -7.66
C LYS A 394 18.14 13.89 -7.29
N GLU A 395 18.37 15.15 -6.97
CA GLU A 395 19.66 15.64 -6.48
C GLU A 395 20.11 14.86 -5.23
N ASN A 396 19.20 14.63 -4.27
CA ASN A 396 19.48 13.82 -3.10
C ASN A 396 19.83 12.36 -3.47
N PHE A 397 19.12 11.75 -4.41
CA PHE A 397 19.44 10.40 -4.89
C PHE A 397 20.78 10.34 -5.63
N VAL A 398 21.14 11.39 -6.37
CA VAL A 398 22.47 11.49 -7.02
C VAL A 398 23.56 11.62 -5.96
N ALA A 399 23.37 12.44 -4.93
CA ALA A 399 24.30 12.54 -3.82
C ALA A 399 24.45 11.19 -3.07
N MET A 400 23.34 10.49 -2.82
CA MET A 400 23.39 9.12 -2.25
C MET A 400 24.22 8.18 -3.11
N ARG A 401 24.09 8.25 -4.43
CA ARG A 401 24.83 7.42 -5.38
C ARG A 401 26.33 7.69 -5.32
N GLU A 402 26.75 8.94 -5.25
CA GLU A 402 28.17 9.32 -5.14
C GLU A 402 28.76 8.85 -3.80
N VAL A 403 28.04 9.03 -2.69
CA VAL A 403 28.45 8.51 -1.37
C VAL A 403 28.54 6.98 -1.39
N ALA A 404 27.57 6.30 -2.03
CA ALA A 404 27.62 4.84 -2.15
C ALA A 404 28.80 4.34 -3.00
N ARG A 405 29.17 5.03 -4.08
CA ARG A 405 30.36 4.70 -4.89
C ARG A 405 31.67 4.87 -4.12
N ASN A 406 31.77 5.92 -3.32
CA ASN A 406 32.96 6.29 -2.57
C ASN A 406 32.97 5.75 -1.13
N TYR A 407 32.12 4.78 -0.82
CA TYR A 407 31.83 4.30 0.54
C TYR A 407 33.10 3.96 1.37
N ALA A 408 34.18 3.55 0.71
CA ALA A 408 35.43 3.18 1.39
C ALA A 408 36.11 4.40 2.03
N ALA A 409 36.01 5.58 1.40
CA ALA A 409 36.59 6.84 1.87
C ALA A 409 35.64 7.64 2.79
N GLU A 410 34.33 7.31 2.80
CA GLU A 410 33.35 8.05 3.58
C GLU A 410 33.35 7.70 5.06
N SER A 411 33.00 8.66 5.91
CA SER A 411 32.82 8.42 7.35
C SER A 411 31.57 7.59 7.63
N ASP A 412 31.55 6.87 8.75
CA ASP A 412 30.38 6.10 9.17
C ASP A 412 29.15 6.99 9.39
N GLU A 413 29.35 8.20 9.92
CA GLU A 413 28.27 9.19 10.09
C GLU A 413 27.67 9.62 8.75
N THR A 414 28.50 9.92 7.75
CA THR A 414 28.06 10.25 6.37
C THR A 414 27.25 9.13 5.77
N LEU A 415 27.76 7.88 5.87
CA LEU A 415 27.07 6.70 5.34
C LEU A 415 25.68 6.52 5.97
N VAL A 416 25.61 6.56 7.30
CA VAL A 416 24.35 6.39 8.05
C VAL A 416 23.34 7.46 7.70
N LYS A 417 23.76 8.72 7.68
CA LYS A 417 22.90 9.87 7.40
C LYS A 417 22.41 9.87 5.96
N THR A 418 23.33 9.69 5.00
CA THR A 418 23.03 9.81 3.56
C THR A 418 22.23 8.61 3.06
N LEU A 419 22.64 7.39 3.39
CA LEU A 419 21.94 6.17 2.94
C LEU A 419 20.74 5.78 3.82
N SER A 420 20.44 6.61 4.82
CA SER A 420 19.25 6.47 5.70
C SER A 420 19.11 5.07 6.31
N TYR A 421 20.24 4.52 6.78
CA TYR A 421 20.27 3.23 7.48
C TYR A 421 21.14 3.33 8.74
N HIS A 422 20.68 2.77 9.84
CA HIS A 422 21.20 3.02 11.19
C HIS A 422 22.56 2.37 11.53
N ASP A 423 23.07 1.45 10.68
CA ASP A 423 24.26 0.64 10.94
C ASP A 423 25.26 0.77 9.79
N ALA A 424 26.36 1.49 10.03
CA ALA A 424 27.42 1.73 9.06
C ALA A 424 28.13 0.45 8.63
N ALA A 425 28.32 -0.52 9.54
CA ALA A 425 29.01 -1.77 9.22
C ALA A 425 28.17 -2.59 8.21
N ARG A 426 26.83 -2.61 8.40
CA ARG A 426 25.91 -3.24 7.45
C ARG A 426 25.87 -2.50 6.11
N ILE A 427 25.95 -1.18 6.09
CA ILE A 427 26.04 -0.39 4.85
C ILE A 427 27.31 -0.80 4.10
N ARG A 428 28.47 -0.78 4.76
CA ARG A 428 29.75 -1.17 4.14
C ARG A 428 29.74 -2.61 3.63
N LYS A 429 29.16 -3.55 4.41
CA LYS A 429 29.01 -4.94 3.97
C LYS A 429 28.16 -5.04 2.70
N ALA A 430 27.02 -4.35 2.65
CA ALA A 430 26.14 -4.36 1.49
C ALA A 430 26.80 -3.76 0.24
N LEU A 431 27.47 -2.60 0.38
CA LEU A 431 28.14 -1.94 -0.74
C LEU A 431 29.33 -2.75 -1.25
N ARG A 432 30.15 -3.35 -0.36
CA ARG A 432 31.22 -4.26 -0.73
C ARG A 432 30.72 -5.48 -1.52
N LEU A 433 29.57 -6.02 -1.12
CA LEU A 433 28.95 -7.14 -1.82
C LEU A 433 28.45 -6.74 -3.22
N LEU A 434 27.87 -5.55 -3.37
CA LEU A 434 27.45 -4.99 -4.67
C LEU A 434 28.67 -4.73 -5.57
N GLU A 435 29.72 -4.14 -5.02
CA GLU A 435 30.98 -3.88 -5.74
C GLU A 435 31.62 -5.16 -6.23
N SER A 436 31.79 -6.17 -5.37
CA SER A 436 32.37 -7.45 -5.72
C SER A 436 31.66 -8.20 -6.85
N LYS A 437 30.34 -7.94 -7.00
CA LYS A 437 29.49 -8.52 -8.04
C LYS A 437 29.23 -7.56 -9.21
N GLN A 438 29.80 -6.34 -9.20
CA GLN A 438 29.61 -5.30 -10.21
C GLN A 438 28.12 -5.02 -10.46
N LEU A 439 27.37 -4.71 -9.38
CA LEU A 439 25.93 -4.48 -9.41
C LEU A 439 25.57 -3.06 -8.96
N ASN A 440 24.39 -2.59 -9.31
CA ASN A 440 23.81 -1.28 -8.97
C ASN A 440 24.77 -0.12 -9.33
N VAL A 441 25.20 0.69 -8.36
CA VAL A 441 26.08 1.86 -8.58
C VAL A 441 27.48 1.48 -9.08
N PHE A 442 27.89 0.21 -8.94
CA PHE A 442 29.17 -0.32 -9.40
C PHE A 442 29.08 -1.01 -10.77
N TYR A 443 27.89 -1.07 -11.36
CA TYR A 443 27.73 -1.61 -12.70
C TYR A 443 28.18 -0.60 -13.75
N GLU A 444 29.31 -0.87 -14.41
CA GLU A 444 29.75 -0.11 -15.58
C GLU A 444 29.14 -0.72 -16.83
N LYS A 445 28.29 0.07 -17.52
CA LYS A 445 27.88 -0.30 -18.87
C LYS A 445 29.13 -0.37 -19.73
N LYS A 446 29.51 -1.56 -20.16
CA LYS A 446 30.47 -1.66 -21.27
C LYS A 446 29.77 -1.04 -22.49
N GLU A 447 30.29 0.13 -22.92
CA GLU A 447 29.90 0.76 -24.18
C GLU A 447 30.15 -0.18 -25.37
#